data_a44970cdcd9d79c71532002e98cd06d7
#
_entry.id   a44970cdcd9d79c71532002e98cd06d7
#
_cell.length_a   1.000
_cell.length_b   1.000
_cell.length_c   1.000
_cell.angle_alpha   90.00
_cell.angle_beta   90.00
_cell.angle_gamma   90.00
#
_symmetry.space_group_name_H-M   'P 1'
#
loop_
_entity.id
_entity.type
_entity.pdbx_description
1 polymer ?
#
loop_
_entity_poly.entity_id
_entity_poly.type
_entity_poly.pdbx_seq_one_letter_code
_entity_poly.pdbx_strand_id
1 'polypeptide(L)'
;MDAAANLFLGRELRTRWGTLDDIAMEAEARKVMGRLNPHFQRFKDPVKALSGGQRQSVAIARAILFNARILIMDEPTAALGPQETAQVGELVKQLKAEGIGIFLISHDIHDVFDLADRICAMKNGRVVGTARVRDVTKDEVLGMIILGKCPPSAIPGPGAMAAAIST
;
A
#
# COMPACT_ATOMS: atom_id res chain seq x y z
N MET A 1 14.45 -10.62 14.60
CA MET A 1 13.34 -11.48 14.14
C MET A 1 13.52 -11.69 12.65
N ASP A 2 13.45 -12.92 12.19
CA ASP A 2 13.52 -13.26 10.77
C ASP A 2 12.20 -12.95 10.03
N ALA A 3 12.20 -13.11 8.70
CA ALA A 3 11.04 -12.74 7.89
C ALA A 3 9.83 -13.66 8.16
N ALA A 4 10.05 -14.97 8.37
CA ALA A 4 8.97 -15.91 8.63
C ALA A 4 8.28 -15.61 9.98
N ALA A 5 9.06 -15.45 11.04
CA ALA A 5 8.51 -15.08 12.35
C ALA A 5 7.82 -13.69 12.34
N ASN A 6 8.31 -12.73 11.52
CA ASN A 6 7.68 -11.43 11.40
C ASN A 6 6.28 -11.50 10.80
N LEU A 7 6.05 -12.40 9.83
CA LEU A 7 4.73 -12.60 9.23
C LEU A 7 3.68 -13.03 10.28
N PHE A 8 4.09 -13.80 11.29
CA PHE A 8 3.19 -14.32 12.33
C PHE A 8 3.19 -13.52 13.62
N LEU A 9 3.87 -12.38 13.68
CA LEU A 9 3.99 -11.57 14.90
C LEU A 9 2.62 -11.24 15.50
N GLY A 10 2.39 -11.69 16.74
CA GLY A 10 1.14 -11.54 17.48
C GLY A 10 0.05 -12.56 17.13
N ARG A 11 0.33 -13.50 16.21
CA ARG A 11 -0.57 -14.60 15.81
C ARG A 11 0.23 -15.84 15.48
N GLU A 12 1.23 -16.14 16.32
CA GLU A 12 2.14 -17.27 16.14
C GLU A 12 1.39 -18.60 16.17
N LEU A 13 1.76 -19.51 15.26
CA LEU A 13 1.27 -20.87 15.28
C LEU A 13 1.92 -21.63 16.43
N ARG A 14 1.13 -22.44 17.11
CA ARG A 14 1.60 -23.24 18.25
C ARG A 14 1.35 -24.73 18.00
N THR A 15 2.28 -25.54 18.45
CA THR A 15 2.13 -26.99 18.51
C THR A 15 1.06 -27.36 19.55
N ARG A 16 0.66 -28.62 19.55
CA ARG A 16 -0.26 -29.16 20.59
C ARG A 16 0.28 -29.04 22.03
N TRP A 17 1.58 -28.84 22.16
CA TRP A 17 2.28 -28.68 23.44
C TRP A 17 2.43 -27.20 23.86
N GLY A 18 1.90 -26.27 23.08
CA GLY A 18 1.95 -24.83 23.36
C GLY A 18 3.27 -24.12 22.98
N THR A 19 4.26 -24.85 22.46
CA THR A 19 5.49 -24.28 21.89
C THR A 19 5.23 -23.66 20.51
N LEU A 20 6.10 -22.75 20.05
CA LEU A 20 6.03 -22.20 18.69
C LEU A 20 6.23 -23.31 17.66
N ASP A 21 5.42 -23.27 16.60
CA ASP A 21 5.52 -24.18 15.46
C ASP A 21 6.23 -23.47 14.29
N ASP A 22 7.56 -23.33 14.41
CA ASP A 22 8.37 -22.63 13.43
C ASP A 22 8.31 -23.30 12.04
N ILE A 23 8.12 -24.63 11.98
CA ILE A 23 8.01 -25.37 10.72
C ILE A 23 6.71 -25.01 10.00
N ALA A 24 5.59 -25.03 10.70
CA ALA A 24 4.30 -24.65 10.13
C ALA A 24 4.27 -23.16 9.73
N MET A 25 4.83 -22.27 10.56
CA MET A 25 4.95 -20.85 10.25
C MET A 25 5.81 -20.61 9.00
N GLU A 26 6.97 -21.28 8.86
CA GLU A 26 7.80 -21.14 7.68
C GLU A 26 7.10 -21.67 6.42
N ALA A 27 6.39 -22.81 6.50
CA ALA A 27 5.64 -23.37 5.38
C ALA A 27 4.54 -22.42 4.87
N GLU A 28 3.73 -21.87 5.75
CA GLU A 28 2.69 -20.91 5.38
C GLU A 28 3.29 -19.57 4.89
N ALA A 29 4.40 -19.09 5.51
CA ALA A 29 5.13 -17.93 5.02
C ALA A 29 5.61 -18.11 3.58
N ARG A 30 6.17 -19.27 3.25
CA ARG A 30 6.61 -19.63 1.89
C ARG A 30 5.45 -19.63 0.90
N LYS A 31 4.29 -20.15 1.30
CA LYS A 31 3.10 -20.20 0.45
C LYS A 31 2.59 -18.79 0.12
N VAL A 32 2.45 -17.91 1.11
CA VAL A 32 2.00 -16.54 0.90
C VAL A 32 3.02 -15.73 0.10
N MET A 33 4.29 -15.78 0.48
CA MET A 33 5.36 -15.08 -0.24
C MET A 33 5.57 -15.61 -1.66
N GLY A 34 5.44 -16.90 -1.89
CA GLY A 34 5.52 -17.49 -3.23
C GLY A 34 4.48 -16.94 -4.20
N ARG A 35 3.32 -16.50 -3.67
CA ARG A 35 2.25 -15.84 -4.43
C ARG A 35 2.57 -14.36 -4.70
N LEU A 36 3.11 -13.64 -3.72
CA LEU A 36 3.35 -12.20 -3.76
C LEU A 36 4.72 -11.81 -4.34
N ASN A 37 5.72 -12.61 -4.05
CA ASN A 37 7.09 -12.42 -4.51
C ASN A 37 7.76 -13.79 -4.70
N PRO A 38 7.59 -14.45 -5.86
CA PRO A 38 8.08 -15.82 -6.09
C PRO A 38 9.59 -15.97 -5.95
N HIS A 39 10.35 -14.89 -6.11
CA HIS A 39 11.81 -14.89 -5.99
C HIS A 39 12.32 -14.68 -4.57
N PHE A 40 11.43 -14.47 -3.60
CA PHE A 40 11.83 -14.27 -2.21
C PHE A 40 12.30 -15.60 -1.57
N GLN A 41 13.54 -15.63 -1.08
CA GLN A 41 14.14 -16.84 -0.47
C GLN A 41 14.70 -16.59 0.94
N ARG A 42 14.70 -15.34 1.41
CA ARG A 42 15.40 -14.92 2.63
C ARG A 42 14.53 -15.02 3.90
N PHE A 43 13.83 -16.15 4.08
CA PHE A 43 12.89 -16.38 5.17
C PHE A 43 13.53 -16.36 6.56
N LYS A 44 14.78 -16.83 6.67
CA LYS A 44 15.55 -16.90 7.93
C LYS A 44 16.39 -15.66 8.19
N ASP A 45 16.43 -14.72 7.25
CA ASP A 45 17.20 -13.50 7.44
C ASP A 45 16.42 -12.51 8.30
N PRO A 46 17.12 -11.75 9.15
CA PRO A 46 16.51 -10.66 9.88
C PRO A 46 15.87 -9.65 8.92
N VAL A 47 14.64 -9.20 9.21
CA VAL A 47 13.92 -8.24 8.36
C VAL A 47 14.74 -6.96 8.09
N LYS A 48 15.56 -6.53 9.07
CA LYS A 48 16.46 -5.38 8.91
C LYS A 48 17.53 -5.55 7.82
N ALA A 49 17.88 -6.80 7.47
CA ALA A 49 18.88 -7.12 6.45
C ALA A 49 18.27 -7.25 5.04
N LEU A 50 16.95 -7.17 4.92
CA LEU A 50 16.24 -7.20 3.65
C LEU A 50 16.34 -5.85 2.92
N SER A 51 16.20 -5.86 1.59
CA SER A 51 16.04 -4.63 0.83
C SER A 51 14.72 -3.93 1.14
N GLY A 52 14.58 -2.66 0.72
CA GLY A 52 13.35 -1.88 0.92
C GLY A 52 12.12 -2.59 0.36
N GLY A 53 12.16 -2.99 -0.91
CA GLY A 53 11.08 -3.71 -1.57
C GLY A 53 10.79 -5.08 -0.94
N GLN A 54 11.82 -5.80 -0.47
CA GLN A 54 11.63 -7.06 0.25
C GLN A 54 10.95 -6.85 1.61
N ARG A 55 11.32 -5.80 2.36
CA ARG A 55 10.62 -5.44 3.61
C ARG A 55 9.16 -5.11 3.37
N GLN A 56 8.88 -4.35 2.30
CA GLN A 56 7.52 -4.00 1.91
C GLN A 56 6.71 -5.26 1.54
N SER A 57 7.30 -6.19 0.78
CA SER A 57 6.66 -7.48 0.46
C SER A 57 6.33 -8.28 1.72
N VAL A 58 7.21 -8.33 2.72
CA VAL A 58 6.96 -9.00 4.01
C VAL A 58 5.81 -8.32 4.78
N ALA A 59 5.77 -6.99 4.80
CA ALA A 59 4.70 -6.25 5.48
C ALA A 59 3.32 -6.50 4.84
N ILE A 60 3.26 -6.52 3.51
CA ILE A 60 2.05 -6.84 2.75
C ILE A 60 1.65 -8.30 2.95
N ALA A 61 2.61 -9.23 2.87
CA ALA A 61 2.36 -10.64 3.07
C ALA A 61 1.75 -10.94 4.45
N ARG A 62 2.19 -10.22 5.49
CA ARG A 62 1.60 -10.31 6.83
C ARG A 62 0.12 -9.94 6.83
N ALA A 63 -0.28 -8.87 6.15
CA ALA A 63 -1.68 -8.46 6.07
C ALA A 63 -2.52 -9.51 5.32
N ILE A 64 -2.00 -10.04 4.21
CA ILE A 64 -2.67 -11.06 3.39
C ILE A 64 -2.80 -12.39 4.11
N LEU A 65 -1.77 -12.80 4.87
CA LEU A 65 -1.80 -14.04 5.67
C LEU A 65 -3.01 -14.08 6.61
N PHE A 66 -3.46 -12.93 7.08
CA PHE A 66 -4.61 -12.79 7.99
C PHE A 66 -5.89 -12.34 7.27
N ASN A 67 -6.02 -12.61 5.97
CA ASN A 67 -7.22 -12.36 5.17
C ASN A 67 -7.68 -10.89 5.20
N ALA A 68 -6.75 -9.96 5.17
CA ALA A 68 -7.09 -8.55 5.06
C ALA A 68 -7.87 -8.30 3.75
N ARG A 69 -9.04 -7.70 3.85
CA ARG A 69 -9.84 -7.25 2.70
C ARG A 69 -9.55 -5.80 2.32
N ILE A 70 -8.97 -5.06 3.24
CA ILE A 70 -8.57 -3.67 3.04
C ILE A 70 -7.13 -3.54 3.51
N LEU A 71 -6.31 -2.90 2.68
CA LEU A 71 -4.91 -2.62 2.96
C LEU A 71 -4.70 -1.11 2.90
N ILE A 72 -4.06 -0.56 3.93
CA ILE A 72 -3.63 0.83 3.97
C ILE A 72 -2.11 0.84 3.80
N MET A 73 -1.65 1.52 2.76
CA MET A 73 -0.24 1.69 2.44
C MET A 73 0.11 3.17 2.54
N ASP A 74 1.01 3.50 3.46
CA ASP A 74 1.50 4.85 3.65
C ASP A 74 2.91 4.95 3.07
N GLU A 75 3.05 5.72 1.98
CA GLU A 75 4.29 5.94 1.25
C GLU A 75 5.05 4.64 0.91
N PRO A 76 4.40 3.64 0.29
CA PRO A 76 5.01 2.31 0.14
C PRO A 76 6.23 2.27 -0.78
N THR A 77 6.44 3.29 -1.59
CA THR A 77 7.54 3.43 -2.55
C THR A 77 8.60 4.42 -2.11
N ALA A 78 8.36 5.14 -0.99
CA ALA A 78 9.31 6.12 -0.47
C ALA A 78 10.67 5.47 -0.16
N ALA A 79 11.74 6.12 -0.60
CA ALA A 79 13.12 5.67 -0.43
C ALA A 79 13.45 4.30 -1.07
N LEU A 80 12.66 3.86 -2.06
CA LEU A 80 12.94 2.70 -2.91
C LEU A 80 13.63 3.12 -4.22
N GLY A 81 14.48 2.25 -4.75
CA GLY A 81 15.02 2.42 -6.09
C GLY A 81 13.96 2.11 -7.17
N PRO A 82 14.19 2.52 -8.44
CA PRO A 82 13.20 2.32 -9.51
C PRO A 82 12.74 0.86 -9.70
N GLN A 83 13.64 -0.11 -9.54
CA GLN A 83 13.31 -1.52 -9.66
C GLN A 83 12.41 -2.00 -8.50
N GLU A 84 12.69 -1.55 -7.27
CA GLU A 84 11.90 -1.90 -6.09
C GLU A 84 10.52 -1.24 -6.14
N THR A 85 10.43 0.02 -6.60
CA THR A 85 9.17 0.73 -6.83
C THR A 85 8.30 -0.04 -7.84
N ALA A 86 8.87 -0.47 -8.97
CA ALA A 86 8.16 -1.26 -9.95
C ALA A 86 7.63 -2.59 -9.36
N GLN A 87 8.43 -3.28 -8.54
CA GLN A 87 8.01 -4.51 -7.86
C GLN A 87 6.82 -4.27 -6.91
N VAL A 88 6.86 -3.20 -6.14
CA VAL A 88 5.73 -2.81 -5.26
C VAL A 88 4.50 -2.45 -6.09
N GLY A 89 4.67 -1.74 -7.20
CA GLY A 89 3.58 -1.41 -8.13
C GLY A 89 2.89 -2.67 -8.69
N GLU A 90 3.66 -3.65 -9.16
CA GLU A 90 3.10 -4.91 -9.65
C GLU A 90 2.37 -5.69 -8.54
N LEU A 91 2.91 -5.68 -7.32
CA LEU A 91 2.25 -6.31 -6.18
C LEU A 91 0.91 -5.63 -5.86
N VAL A 92 0.83 -4.30 -5.89
CA VAL A 92 -0.41 -3.54 -5.71
C VAL A 92 -1.44 -3.92 -6.78
N LYS A 93 -1.04 -3.99 -8.06
CA LYS A 93 -1.93 -4.39 -9.16
C LYS A 93 -2.44 -5.81 -9.00
N GLN A 94 -1.59 -6.75 -8.58
CA GLN A 94 -1.99 -8.13 -8.29
C GLN A 94 -3.04 -8.19 -7.18
N LEU A 95 -2.81 -7.53 -6.04
CA LEU A 95 -3.74 -7.51 -4.92
C LEU A 95 -5.09 -6.89 -5.27
N LYS A 96 -5.06 -5.83 -6.10
CA LYS A 96 -6.25 -5.20 -6.65
C LYS A 96 -7.04 -6.18 -7.52
N ALA A 97 -6.36 -6.95 -8.39
CA ALA A 97 -6.99 -7.98 -9.22
C ALA A 97 -7.62 -9.12 -8.38
N GLU A 98 -7.08 -9.39 -7.19
CA GLU A 98 -7.64 -10.33 -6.22
C GLU A 98 -8.82 -9.75 -5.42
N GLY A 99 -9.24 -8.52 -5.68
CA GLY A 99 -10.38 -7.87 -5.03
C GLY A 99 -10.09 -7.25 -3.67
N ILE A 100 -8.82 -7.03 -3.33
CA ILE A 100 -8.43 -6.35 -2.10
C ILE A 100 -8.59 -4.84 -2.29
N GLY A 101 -9.33 -4.18 -1.38
CA GLY A 101 -9.43 -2.73 -1.34
C GLY A 101 -8.12 -2.12 -0.84
N ILE A 102 -7.57 -1.14 -1.57
CA ILE A 102 -6.29 -0.53 -1.21
C ILE A 102 -6.47 0.98 -1.05
N PHE A 103 -6.08 1.49 0.13
CA PHE A 103 -5.86 2.91 0.36
C PHE A 103 -4.36 3.18 0.24
N LEU A 104 -3.98 3.84 -0.85
CA LEU A 104 -2.60 4.23 -1.12
C LEU A 104 -2.42 5.71 -0.77
N ILE A 105 -1.57 6.02 0.21
CA ILE A 105 -1.14 7.37 0.53
C ILE A 105 0.22 7.55 -0.13
N SER A 106 0.34 8.51 -1.02
CA SER A 106 1.58 8.84 -1.69
C SER A 106 1.63 10.32 -2.07
N HIS A 107 2.81 10.90 -2.07
CA HIS A 107 3.08 12.22 -2.64
C HIS A 107 3.63 12.13 -4.08
N ASP A 108 3.93 10.92 -4.58
CA ASP A 108 4.33 10.72 -5.96
C ASP A 108 3.12 10.61 -6.87
N ILE A 109 2.91 11.65 -7.68
CA ILE A 109 1.78 11.74 -8.60
C ILE A 109 1.82 10.65 -9.68
N HIS A 110 3.03 10.16 -10.05
CA HIS A 110 3.18 9.10 -11.05
C HIS A 110 2.64 7.79 -10.51
N ASP A 111 3.06 7.39 -9.31
CA ASP A 111 2.58 6.18 -8.64
C ASP A 111 1.06 6.20 -8.46
N VAL A 112 0.50 7.37 -8.08
CA VAL A 112 -0.94 7.53 -7.91
C VAL A 112 -1.68 7.31 -9.22
N PHE A 113 -1.22 7.88 -10.33
CA PHE A 113 -1.86 7.71 -11.65
C PHE A 113 -1.71 6.31 -12.22
N ASP A 114 -0.63 5.61 -11.91
CA ASP A 114 -0.36 4.26 -12.40
C ASP A 114 -1.14 3.17 -11.64
N LEU A 115 -1.43 3.40 -10.36
CA LEU A 115 -1.95 2.36 -9.47
C LEU A 115 -3.42 2.58 -9.05
N ALA A 116 -3.86 3.84 -8.88
CA ALA A 116 -5.16 4.13 -8.31
C ALA A 116 -6.29 4.17 -9.36
N ASP A 117 -7.50 3.82 -8.93
CA ASP A 117 -8.72 4.04 -9.72
C ASP A 117 -9.34 5.40 -9.39
N ARG A 118 -9.19 5.85 -8.15
CA ARG A 118 -9.75 7.10 -7.63
C ARG A 118 -8.69 7.83 -6.83
N ILE A 119 -8.73 9.14 -6.91
CA ILE A 119 -7.87 10.05 -6.16
C ILE A 119 -8.73 10.85 -5.19
N CYS A 120 -8.23 11.01 -3.97
CA CYS A 120 -8.72 11.96 -2.99
C CYS A 120 -7.60 12.95 -2.69
N ALA A 121 -7.68 14.16 -3.23
CA ALA A 121 -6.70 15.19 -2.97
C ALA A 121 -6.96 15.89 -1.65
N MET A 122 -5.92 16.01 -0.83
CA MET A 122 -5.97 16.65 0.49
C MET A 122 -5.01 17.84 0.55
N LYS A 123 -5.43 18.87 1.27
CA LYS A 123 -4.59 20.04 1.59
C LYS A 123 -4.90 20.53 2.99
N ASN A 124 -3.85 20.74 3.80
CA ASN A 124 -3.97 21.27 5.16
C ASN A 124 -5.03 20.51 6.01
N GLY A 125 -5.02 19.17 5.94
CA GLY A 125 -5.95 18.31 6.68
C GLY A 125 -7.39 18.29 6.16
N ARG A 126 -7.68 18.89 5.00
CA ARG A 126 -9.00 18.93 4.40
C ARG A 126 -9.02 18.27 3.03
N VAL A 127 -10.11 17.59 2.71
CA VAL A 127 -10.35 17.05 1.37
C VAL A 127 -10.73 18.19 0.45
N VAL A 128 -9.93 18.40 -0.60
CA VAL A 128 -10.19 19.41 -1.65
C VAL A 128 -11.16 18.86 -2.68
N GLY A 129 -10.94 17.62 -3.11
CA GLY A 129 -11.82 16.96 -4.07
C GLY A 129 -11.48 15.50 -4.26
N THR A 130 -12.40 14.76 -4.88
CA THR A 130 -12.24 13.37 -5.29
C THR A 130 -12.57 13.20 -6.76
N ALA A 131 -11.81 12.37 -7.46
CA ALA A 131 -12.04 12.09 -8.87
C ALA A 131 -11.67 10.64 -9.20
N ARG A 132 -12.14 10.14 -10.35
CA ARG A 132 -11.52 8.95 -10.96
C ARG A 132 -10.26 9.39 -11.69
N VAL A 133 -9.22 8.58 -11.65
CA VAL A 133 -7.94 8.88 -12.31
C VAL A 133 -8.12 9.21 -13.79
N ARG A 134 -8.99 8.48 -14.48
CA ARG A 134 -9.28 8.68 -15.91
C ARG A 134 -9.99 9.99 -16.26
N ASP A 135 -10.59 10.66 -15.28
CA ASP A 135 -11.43 11.86 -15.50
C ASP A 135 -10.67 13.15 -15.17
N VAL A 136 -9.42 13.06 -14.69
CA VAL A 136 -8.58 14.19 -14.29
C VAL A 136 -7.17 14.06 -14.85
N THR A 137 -6.52 15.20 -15.03
CA THR A 137 -5.11 15.29 -15.41
C THR A 137 -4.20 15.43 -14.19
N LYS A 138 -2.89 15.14 -14.37
CA LYS A 138 -1.89 15.34 -13.33
C LYS A 138 -1.86 16.80 -12.86
N ASP A 139 -1.96 17.75 -13.79
CA ASP A 139 -1.94 19.18 -13.49
C ASP A 139 -3.17 19.62 -12.66
N GLU A 140 -4.35 19.08 -12.93
CA GLU A 140 -5.54 19.32 -12.14
C GLU A 140 -5.39 18.79 -10.71
N VAL A 141 -4.83 17.58 -10.54
CA VAL A 141 -4.56 17.02 -9.22
C VAL A 141 -3.51 17.83 -8.46
N LEU A 142 -2.43 18.24 -9.14
CA LEU A 142 -1.44 19.16 -8.56
C LEU A 142 -2.07 20.50 -8.17
N GLY A 143 -2.98 21.03 -8.99
CA GLY A 143 -3.76 22.22 -8.68
C GLY A 143 -4.60 22.05 -7.40
N MET A 144 -5.23 20.90 -7.20
CA MET A 144 -5.93 20.58 -5.95
C MET A 144 -5.00 20.60 -4.75
N ILE A 145 -3.83 19.95 -4.84
CA ILE A 145 -2.87 19.81 -3.75
C ILE A 145 -2.22 21.18 -3.43
N ILE A 146 -1.74 21.89 -4.45
CA ILE A 146 -0.95 23.12 -4.27
C ILE A 146 -1.86 24.33 -4.01
N LEU A 147 -2.89 24.51 -4.82
CA LEU A 147 -3.77 25.70 -4.78
C LEU A 147 -5.01 25.49 -3.92
N GLY A 148 -5.42 24.24 -3.67
CA GLY A 148 -6.68 23.94 -2.99
C GLY A 148 -7.92 24.18 -3.87
N LYS A 149 -7.75 24.23 -5.19
CA LYS A 149 -8.84 24.46 -6.14
C LYS A 149 -9.34 23.13 -6.71
N CYS A 150 -10.63 22.87 -6.58
CA CYS A 150 -11.24 21.69 -7.15
C CYS A 150 -11.61 21.97 -8.63
N PRO A 151 -11.10 21.18 -9.60
CA PRO A 151 -11.47 21.34 -10.99
C PRO A 151 -12.90 20.84 -11.25
N PRO A 152 -13.56 21.25 -12.36
CA PRO A 152 -14.90 20.77 -12.72
C PRO A 152 -15.02 19.26 -12.95
N SER A 153 -13.88 18.63 -13.27
CA SER A 153 -13.74 17.17 -13.48
C SER A 153 -13.75 16.37 -12.18
N ALA A 154 -13.64 17.02 -11.01
CA ALA A 154 -13.63 16.39 -9.71
C ALA A 154 -14.86 16.77 -8.87
N ILE A 155 -15.21 15.87 -7.94
CA ILE A 155 -16.26 16.12 -6.95
C ILE A 155 -15.65 16.94 -5.81
N PRO A 156 -16.14 18.16 -5.51
CA PRO A 156 -15.60 18.98 -4.44
C PRO A 156 -15.71 18.30 -3.08
N GLY A 157 -14.65 18.40 -2.30
CA GLY A 157 -14.66 17.95 -0.92
C GLY A 157 -15.18 19.03 0.03
N PRO A 158 -15.44 18.69 1.30
CA PRO A 158 -15.92 19.64 2.29
C PRO A 158 -15.03 20.88 2.45
N GLY A 159 -13.73 20.73 2.19
CA GLY A 159 -12.76 21.84 2.26
C GLY A 159 -12.86 22.84 1.11
N ALA A 160 -13.30 22.43 -0.07
CA ALA A 160 -13.45 23.30 -1.22
C ALA A 160 -14.76 24.12 -1.16
N MET A 161 -15.82 23.55 -0.57
CA MET A 161 -17.09 24.24 -0.38
C MET A 161 -16.98 25.42 0.58
N ALA A 162 -16.14 25.33 1.62
CA ALA A 162 -15.93 26.41 2.58
C ALA A 162 -15.23 27.65 1.98
N ALA A 163 -14.36 27.44 0.97
CA ALA A 163 -13.65 28.54 0.31
C ALA A 163 -14.54 29.31 -0.69
N ALA A 164 -15.60 28.69 -1.23
CA ALA A 164 -16.51 29.32 -2.18
C ALA A 164 -17.57 30.20 -1.51
N ILE A 165 -17.77 30.08 -0.20
CA ILE A 165 -18.75 30.87 0.58
C ILE A 165 -18.10 32.14 1.17
N SER A 166 -16.78 32.27 1.12
CA SER A 166 -16.01 33.37 1.73
C SER A 166 -15.56 34.42 0.71
N THR A 167 -16.06 34.40 -0.51
CA THR A 167 -15.90 35.42 -1.56
C THR A 167 -17.24 36.02 -1.93
#